data_8b71b16fa0ab8feb7f35e3ceb3c4776f
#
_entry.id   8b71b16fa0ab8feb7f35e3ceb3c4776f
#
_cell.length_a   1.000
_cell.length_b   1.000
_cell.length_c   1.000
_cell.angle_alpha   90.00
_cell.angle_beta   90.00
_cell.angle_gamma   90.00
#
_symmetry.space_group_name_H-M   'P 1'
#
loop_
_entity.id
_entity.type
_entity.pdbx_description
1 polymer ?
#
loop_
_entity_poly.entity_id
_entity_poly.type
_entity_poly.pdbx_seq_one_letter_code
_entity_poly.pdbx_strand_id
1 'polypeptide(L)'
;MTSYPYDRAALRTSLAALDQTPGVSKPDAILAADDVVRRFGGMTAVDVDHVEIQRGAITALIGPNGAGKTTFFNLLTGFDRPTPVSGRDRASWSFDGRSFSRTSATKVARSGMIRTFQLTKALTRMTVLENMLIGAANQPGENLFVGLVKPLWAKRERENVERAEELLRRFKLDAKRDDMAGGLSGGQKKLLEMARALMSNPSMIMLDEPMAGVNPALTQSLLEHIETLRDEGTTVLFVEHDMHMVRHISDWVIVMAQGKIIAEGLPEDVMNSSAVIDAYLGAHHDRDLGDDDVINTEMIRTIEEQVREETR
;
A
#
# COMPACT_ATOMS: atom_id res chain seq x y z
N MET A 1 18.52 -6.37 -16.63
CA MET A 1 17.91 -5.06 -16.31
C MET A 1 17.12 -4.63 -17.54
N THR A 2 15.87 -5.00 -17.63
CA THR A 2 14.94 -4.50 -18.64
C THR A 2 14.28 -3.25 -18.06
N SER A 3 14.76 -2.08 -18.51
CA SER A 3 14.06 -0.83 -18.26
C SER A 3 12.80 -0.86 -19.13
N TYR A 4 11.65 -1.14 -18.54
CA TYR A 4 10.39 -0.77 -19.14
C TYR A 4 10.12 0.68 -18.76
N PRO A 5 10.11 1.62 -19.71
CA PRO A 5 9.44 2.88 -19.48
C PRO A 5 7.95 2.54 -19.41
N TYR A 6 7.38 2.51 -18.20
CA TYR A 6 5.94 2.37 -18.06
C TYR A 6 5.30 3.63 -18.64
N ASP A 7 4.77 3.49 -19.84
CA ASP A 7 3.92 4.52 -20.42
C ASP A 7 2.57 4.51 -19.68
N ARG A 8 2.36 5.49 -18.80
CA ARG A 8 1.13 5.65 -18.03
C ARG A 8 -0.11 5.70 -18.92
N ALA A 9 -0.01 6.32 -20.08
CA ALA A 9 -1.12 6.43 -21.02
C ALA A 9 -1.51 5.07 -21.60
N ALA A 10 -0.50 4.26 -21.98
CA ALA A 10 -0.72 2.89 -22.46
C ALA A 10 -1.29 2.00 -21.34
N LEU A 11 -0.79 2.13 -20.09
CA LEU A 11 -1.30 1.41 -18.93
C LEU A 11 -2.77 1.76 -18.67
N ARG A 12 -3.11 3.05 -18.61
CA ARG A 12 -4.50 3.50 -18.42
C ARG A 12 -5.42 3.04 -19.53
N THR A 13 -4.97 3.06 -20.77
CA THR A 13 -5.73 2.54 -21.91
C THR A 13 -6.01 1.04 -21.76
N SER A 14 -5.01 0.26 -21.32
CA SER A 14 -5.20 -1.18 -21.10
C SER A 14 -6.15 -1.48 -19.94
N LEU A 15 -6.07 -0.71 -18.86
CA LEU A 15 -6.98 -0.84 -17.72
C LEU A 15 -8.40 -0.40 -18.06
N ALA A 16 -8.58 0.65 -18.86
CA ALA A 16 -9.89 1.12 -19.31
C ALA A 16 -10.62 0.11 -20.22
N ALA A 17 -9.88 -0.81 -20.84
CA ALA A 17 -10.47 -1.87 -21.68
C ALA A 17 -10.92 -3.10 -20.89
N LEU A 18 -10.66 -3.15 -19.57
CA LEU A 18 -11.08 -4.27 -18.72
C LEU A 18 -12.53 -4.13 -18.28
N ASP A 19 -13.17 -5.26 -18.02
CA ASP A 19 -14.44 -5.28 -17.30
C ASP A 19 -14.23 -4.74 -15.87
N GLN A 20 -15.14 -3.87 -15.44
CA GLN A 20 -15.07 -3.27 -14.11
C GLN A 20 -15.87 -4.10 -13.09
N THR A 21 -15.60 -5.39 -13.06
CA THR A 21 -16.25 -6.35 -12.16
C THR A 21 -15.26 -6.85 -11.10
N PRO A 22 -15.71 -7.07 -9.86
CA PRO A 22 -14.84 -7.64 -8.82
C PRO A 22 -14.14 -8.91 -9.27
N GLY A 23 -12.82 -8.98 -9.08
CA GLY A 23 -12.00 -10.13 -9.46
C GLY A 23 -11.61 -10.18 -10.94
N VAL A 24 -11.67 -9.06 -11.66
CA VAL A 24 -11.22 -9.02 -13.06
C VAL A 24 -9.71 -9.28 -13.17
N SER A 25 -9.32 -10.17 -14.08
CA SER A 25 -7.91 -10.45 -14.35
C SER A 25 -7.20 -9.27 -15.01
N LYS A 26 -5.97 -9.00 -14.58
CA LYS A 26 -5.12 -7.93 -15.10
C LYS A 26 -4.16 -8.47 -16.17
N PRO A 27 -3.81 -7.66 -17.20
CA PRO A 27 -2.89 -8.08 -18.27
C PRO A 27 -1.51 -8.52 -17.76
N ASP A 28 -1.00 -7.91 -16.70
CA ASP A 28 0.28 -8.25 -16.07
C ASP A 28 0.13 -8.10 -14.55
N ALA A 29 -0.49 -9.11 -13.91
CA ALA A 29 -0.67 -9.13 -12.48
C ALA A 29 0.65 -9.38 -11.75
N ILE A 30 1.12 -8.42 -10.93
CA ILE A 30 2.26 -8.64 -10.04
C ILE A 30 1.86 -9.42 -8.79
N LEU A 31 0.63 -9.24 -8.33
CA LEU A 31 0.02 -9.92 -7.20
C LEU A 31 -1.33 -10.48 -7.64
N ALA A 32 -1.55 -11.76 -7.38
CA ALA A 32 -2.86 -12.40 -7.48
C ALA A 32 -3.15 -13.14 -6.19
N ALA A 33 -4.41 -13.08 -5.70
CA ALA A 33 -4.81 -13.75 -4.48
C ALA A 33 -6.19 -14.39 -4.65
N ASP A 34 -6.31 -15.66 -4.23
CA ASP A 34 -7.49 -16.51 -4.39
C ASP A 34 -7.94 -17.06 -3.04
N ASP A 35 -9.27 -17.16 -2.85
CA ASP A 35 -9.94 -17.78 -1.70
C ASP A 35 -9.41 -17.29 -0.33
N VAL A 36 -9.12 -15.99 -0.23
CA VAL A 36 -8.53 -15.39 0.98
C VAL A 36 -9.62 -15.11 2.01
N VAL A 37 -9.76 -16.00 3.00
CA VAL A 37 -10.74 -15.87 4.07
C VAL A 37 -10.07 -15.68 5.42
N ARG A 38 -10.58 -14.76 6.25
CA ARG A 38 -10.16 -14.58 7.63
C ARG A 38 -11.36 -14.42 8.55
N ARG A 39 -11.39 -15.26 9.58
CA ARG A 39 -12.42 -15.23 10.61
C ARG A 39 -11.80 -15.01 11.98
N PHE A 40 -12.47 -14.19 12.79
CA PHE A 40 -12.16 -13.98 14.20
C PHE A 40 -13.38 -14.41 15.02
N GLY A 41 -13.29 -15.56 15.70
CA GLY A 41 -14.47 -16.15 16.33
C GLY A 41 -15.58 -16.42 15.31
N GLY A 42 -16.75 -15.82 15.51
CA GLY A 42 -17.92 -15.96 14.62
C GLY A 42 -17.95 -14.94 13.46
N MET A 43 -17.08 -13.92 13.48
CA MET A 43 -17.09 -12.84 12.50
C MET A 43 -16.13 -13.13 11.35
N THR A 44 -16.59 -12.99 10.11
CA THR A 44 -15.74 -13.01 8.91
C THR A 44 -15.26 -11.61 8.62
N ALA A 45 -13.95 -11.37 8.77
CA ALA A 45 -13.32 -10.07 8.55
C ALA A 45 -12.82 -9.89 7.11
N VAL A 46 -12.49 -10.99 6.42
CA VAL A 46 -12.10 -11.00 5.00
C VAL A 46 -12.68 -12.25 4.35
N ASP A 47 -13.25 -12.09 3.17
CA ASP A 47 -13.81 -13.13 2.31
C ASP A 47 -13.67 -12.71 0.84
N VAL A 48 -12.45 -12.80 0.33
CA VAL A 48 -12.08 -12.38 -1.04
C VAL A 48 -11.89 -13.62 -1.88
N ASP A 49 -12.75 -13.78 -2.90
CA ASP A 49 -12.70 -14.92 -3.81
C ASP A 49 -11.51 -14.80 -4.77
N HIS A 50 -11.34 -13.64 -5.42
CA HIS A 50 -10.22 -13.36 -6.32
C HIS A 50 -9.88 -11.87 -6.36
N VAL A 51 -8.58 -11.53 -6.47
CA VAL A 51 -8.12 -10.17 -6.74
C VAL A 51 -6.74 -10.18 -7.40
N GLU A 52 -6.54 -9.28 -8.34
CA GLU A 52 -5.26 -9.05 -8.98
C GLU A 52 -4.84 -7.58 -8.92
N ILE A 53 -3.54 -7.36 -8.71
CA ILE A 53 -2.92 -6.03 -8.75
C ILE A 53 -2.05 -5.92 -9.97
N GLN A 54 -2.35 -4.93 -10.83
CA GLN A 54 -1.59 -4.65 -12.04
C GLN A 54 -0.18 -4.17 -11.73
N ARG A 55 0.82 -4.74 -12.38
CA ARG A 55 2.21 -4.29 -12.30
C ARG A 55 2.37 -2.87 -12.82
N GLY A 56 3.19 -2.07 -12.13
CA GLY A 56 3.52 -0.70 -12.51
C GLY A 56 2.35 0.29 -12.40
N ALA A 57 1.24 -0.12 -11.75
CA ALA A 57 0.10 0.74 -11.47
C ALA A 57 0.11 1.24 -10.02
N ILE A 58 -0.57 2.36 -9.79
CA ILE A 58 -1.02 2.79 -8.47
C ILE A 58 -2.45 2.28 -8.28
N THR A 59 -2.63 1.31 -7.39
CA THR A 59 -3.95 0.77 -7.03
C THR A 59 -4.35 1.25 -5.64
N ALA A 60 -5.54 1.85 -5.52
CA ALA A 60 -6.12 2.19 -4.23
C ALA A 60 -7.03 1.05 -3.72
N LEU A 61 -6.93 0.71 -2.45
CA LEU A 61 -7.87 -0.14 -1.75
C LEU A 61 -8.68 0.73 -0.78
N ILE A 62 -9.93 0.96 -1.10
CA ILE A 62 -10.84 1.82 -0.34
C ILE A 62 -11.98 1.02 0.30
N GLY A 63 -12.77 1.68 1.13
CA GLY A 63 -13.94 1.10 1.77
C GLY A 63 -14.16 1.66 3.17
N PRO A 64 -15.34 1.49 3.74
CA PRO A 64 -15.68 2.00 5.08
C PRO A 64 -14.80 1.40 6.18
N ASN A 65 -14.85 2.02 7.36
CA ASN A 65 -14.17 1.50 8.55
C ASN A 65 -14.73 0.11 8.90
N GLY A 66 -13.83 -0.84 9.20
CA GLY A 66 -14.23 -2.22 9.47
C GLY A 66 -14.45 -3.09 8.21
N ALA A 67 -14.26 -2.56 6.99
CA ALA A 67 -14.42 -3.31 5.74
C ALA A 67 -13.44 -4.49 5.57
N GLY A 68 -12.37 -4.57 6.38
CA GLY A 68 -11.39 -5.64 6.32
C GLY A 68 -10.06 -5.28 5.64
N LYS A 69 -9.87 -4.03 5.19
CA LYS A 69 -8.69 -3.57 4.43
C LYS A 69 -7.36 -3.89 5.11
N THR A 70 -7.18 -3.46 6.35
CA THR A 70 -5.94 -3.72 7.12
C THR A 70 -5.74 -5.21 7.39
N THR A 71 -6.83 -5.97 7.63
CA THR A 71 -6.76 -7.43 7.77
C THR A 71 -6.31 -8.07 6.46
N PHE A 72 -6.84 -7.64 5.33
CA PHE A 72 -6.44 -8.12 4.02
C PHE A 72 -4.96 -7.82 3.74
N PHE A 73 -4.49 -6.60 4.02
CA PHE A 73 -3.06 -6.27 3.95
C PHE A 73 -2.19 -7.18 4.84
N ASN A 74 -2.65 -7.49 6.07
CA ASN A 74 -1.95 -8.39 6.97
C ASN A 74 -1.81 -9.80 6.38
N LEU A 75 -2.85 -10.31 5.71
CA LEU A 75 -2.84 -11.62 5.07
C LEU A 75 -1.85 -11.66 3.90
N LEU A 76 -1.94 -10.70 2.98
CA LEU A 76 -1.06 -10.63 1.80
C LEU A 76 0.41 -10.51 2.20
N THR A 77 0.70 -9.77 3.27
CA THR A 77 2.07 -9.52 3.74
C THR A 77 2.59 -10.54 4.74
N GLY A 78 1.81 -11.58 5.08
CA GLY A 78 2.22 -12.66 5.96
C GLY A 78 2.31 -12.29 7.45
N PHE A 79 1.71 -11.17 7.86
CA PHE A 79 1.55 -10.78 9.28
C PHE A 79 0.40 -11.51 9.94
N ASP A 80 -0.58 -11.99 9.15
CA ASP A 80 -1.67 -12.84 9.60
C ASP A 80 -1.84 -14.03 8.65
N ARG A 81 -2.68 -15.00 9.01
CA ARG A 81 -2.89 -16.22 8.24
C ARG A 81 -4.35 -16.39 7.88
N PRO A 82 -4.65 -16.85 6.64
CA PRO A 82 -6.01 -17.19 6.26
C PRO A 82 -6.58 -18.28 7.15
N THR A 83 -7.89 -18.21 7.37
CA THR A 83 -8.66 -19.26 8.06
C THR A 83 -9.09 -20.30 7.03
N PRO A 84 -8.74 -21.58 7.19
CA PRO A 84 -9.23 -22.64 6.30
C PRO A 84 -10.76 -22.74 6.36
N VAL A 85 -11.40 -22.84 5.21
CA VAL A 85 -12.85 -22.98 5.09
C VAL A 85 -13.16 -24.34 4.44
N SER A 86 -14.08 -25.10 5.05
CA SER A 86 -14.54 -26.36 4.47
C SER A 86 -15.29 -26.12 3.16
N GLY A 87 -14.97 -26.88 2.13
CA GLY A 87 -15.60 -26.78 0.81
C GLY A 87 -15.06 -25.68 -0.09
N ARG A 88 -14.03 -24.96 0.32
CA ARG A 88 -13.25 -24.03 -0.50
C ARG A 88 -11.82 -24.52 -0.66
N ASP A 89 -11.17 -24.08 -1.75
CA ASP A 89 -9.74 -24.27 -1.94
C ASP A 89 -8.96 -23.55 -0.83
N ARG A 90 -7.72 -23.93 -0.66
CA ARG A 90 -6.86 -23.23 0.30
C ARG A 90 -6.48 -21.89 -0.28
N ALA A 91 -6.64 -20.86 0.54
CA ALA A 91 -6.15 -19.53 0.21
C ALA A 91 -4.74 -19.61 -0.37
N SER A 92 -4.59 -19.05 -1.55
CA SER A 92 -3.31 -18.94 -2.23
C SER A 92 -3.10 -17.51 -2.71
N TRP A 93 -1.85 -17.08 -2.76
CA TRP A 93 -1.48 -15.87 -3.45
C TRP A 93 -0.13 -16.04 -4.11
N SER A 94 0.04 -15.36 -5.21
CA SER A 94 1.29 -15.29 -5.94
C SER A 94 1.76 -13.84 -6.02
N PHE A 95 3.06 -13.65 -5.95
CA PHE A 95 3.70 -12.37 -6.12
C PHE A 95 4.91 -12.52 -7.01
N ASP A 96 4.96 -11.74 -8.10
CA ASP A 96 6.02 -11.75 -9.10
C ASP A 96 6.32 -13.18 -9.59
N GLY A 97 5.26 -13.92 -9.94
CA GLY A 97 5.32 -15.30 -10.41
C GLY A 97 5.68 -16.36 -9.35
N ARG A 98 5.84 -15.97 -8.09
CA ARG A 98 6.14 -16.89 -6.98
C ARG A 98 4.89 -17.13 -6.14
N SER A 99 4.54 -18.40 -5.94
CA SER A 99 3.40 -18.77 -5.11
C SER A 99 3.74 -18.74 -3.61
N PHE A 100 2.81 -18.20 -2.82
CA PHE A 100 2.87 -18.10 -1.37
C PHE A 100 1.59 -18.66 -0.76
N SER A 101 1.61 -19.84 -0.17
CA SER A 101 0.43 -20.42 0.51
C SER A 101 0.51 -20.34 2.04
N ARG A 102 1.71 -20.26 2.61
CA ARG A 102 1.98 -20.13 4.05
C ARG A 102 3.32 -19.44 4.22
N THR A 103 3.31 -18.13 4.19
CA THR A 103 4.55 -17.35 4.13
C THR A 103 4.66 -16.43 5.35
N SER A 104 5.89 -16.23 5.84
CA SER A 104 6.18 -15.23 6.86
C SER A 104 6.40 -13.87 6.22
N ALA A 105 6.13 -12.79 6.96
CA ALA A 105 6.36 -11.41 6.52
C ALA A 105 7.79 -11.18 6.03
N THR A 106 8.78 -11.80 6.67
CA THR A 106 10.19 -11.75 6.25
C THR A 106 10.39 -12.31 4.84
N LYS A 107 9.73 -13.41 4.50
CA LYS A 107 9.86 -14.04 3.19
C LYS A 107 9.17 -13.22 2.12
N VAL A 108 8.01 -12.64 2.42
CA VAL A 108 7.30 -11.70 1.56
C VAL A 108 8.17 -10.47 1.28
N ALA A 109 8.71 -9.84 2.30
CA ALA A 109 9.58 -8.69 2.16
C ALA A 109 10.84 -8.99 1.31
N ARG A 110 11.47 -10.13 1.54
CA ARG A 110 12.64 -10.59 0.74
C ARG A 110 12.29 -10.90 -0.72
N SER A 111 11.03 -11.13 -1.04
CA SER A 111 10.60 -11.30 -2.44
C SER A 111 10.37 -9.97 -3.18
N GLY A 112 10.46 -8.84 -2.48
CA GLY A 112 10.32 -7.51 -3.08
C GLY A 112 8.96 -6.83 -2.84
N MET A 113 8.09 -7.39 -1.99
CA MET A 113 6.85 -6.75 -1.57
C MET A 113 7.04 -6.17 -0.16
N ILE A 114 7.14 -4.85 -0.06
CA ILE A 114 7.37 -4.13 1.20
C ILE A 114 6.10 -3.42 1.64
N ARG A 115 5.81 -3.47 2.94
CA ARG A 115 4.70 -2.72 3.55
C ARG A 115 5.22 -1.69 4.53
N THR A 116 4.68 -0.47 4.47
CA THR A 116 4.75 0.51 5.55
C THR A 116 3.57 0.32 6.51
N PHE A 117 3.64 0.90 7.70
CA PHE A 117 2.59 0.76 8.71
C PHE A 117 1.91 2.11 8.97
N GLN A 118 0.64 2.07 9.36
CA GLN A 118 -0.14 3.26 9.71
C GLN A 118 0.53 4.13 10.79
N LEU A 119 1.13 3.50 11.80
CA LEU A 119 1.93 4.20 12.79
C LEU A 119 3.40 4.23 12.36
N THR A 120 3.96 5.43 12.24
CA THR A 120 5.37 5.62 11.91
C THR A 120 6.28 4.90 12.91
N LYS A 121 6.95 3.85 12.43
CA LYS A 121 7.92 3.07 13.23
C LYS A 121 9.35 3.56 13.03
N ALA A 122 9.54 4.89 13.01
CA ALA A 122 10.90 5.42 13.07
C ALA A 122 11.54 5.00 14.39
N LEU A 123 12.75 4.43 14.32
CA LEU A 123 13.51 4.04 15.49
C LEU A 123 14.11 5.30 16.12
N THR A 124 13.40 5.86 17.10
CA THR A 124 13.64 7.20 17.66
C THR A 124 15.01 7.38 18.30
N ARG A 125 15.65 6.29 18.73
CA ARG A 125 16.97 6.27 19.35
C ARG A 125 18.12 5.99 18.37
N MET A 126 17.84 6.02 17.09
CA MET A 126 18.80 5.87 16.00
C MET A 126 18.80 7.13 15.15
N THR A 127 19.93 7.40 14.51
CA THR A 127 20.03 8.50 13.54
C THR A 127 19.17 8.21 12.32
N VAL A 128 18.91 9.22 11.52
CA VAL A 128 18.18 9.10 10.25
C VAL A 128 18.91 8.13 9.32
N LEU A 129 20.24 8.24 9.21
CA LEU A 129 21.03 7.31 8.40
C LEU A 129 20.94 5.87 8.91
N GLU A 130 21.08 5.65 10.21
CA GLU A 130 20.94 4.29 10.79
C GLU A 130 19.57 3.70 10.53
N ASN A 131 18.49 4.50 10.62
CA ASN A 131 17.15 4.08 10.24
C ASN A 131 17.08 3.61 8.78
N MET A 132 17.75 4.32 7.87
CA MET A 132 17.82 3.93 6.47
C MET A 132 18.53 2.60 6.28
N LEU A 133 19.70 2.43 6.89
CA LEU A 133 20.53 1.24 6.74
C LEU A 133 19.85 -0.05 7.20
N ILE A 134 18.96 0.01 8.20
CA ILE A 134 18.15 -1.16 8.61
C ILE A 134 17.21 -1.63 7.48
N GLY A 135 16.78 -0.73 6.58
CA GLY A 135 15.95 -1.08 5.43
C GLY A 135 16.69 -1.80 4.30
N ALA A 136 18.03 -1.84 4.35
CA ALA A 136 18.81 -2.47 3.30
C ALA A 136 18.65 -3.99 3.31
N ALA A 137 18.38 -4.56 2.12
CA ALA A 137 18.27 -6.00 1.93
C ALA A 137 19.64 -6.67 1.74
N ASN A 138 19.70 -7.99 2.00
CA ASN A 138 20.87 -8.82 1.72
C ASN A 138 22.16 -8.30 2.36
N GLN A 139 22.12 -7.98 3.64
CA GLN A 139 23.30 -7.55 4.39
C GLN A 139 24.19 -8.76 4.74
N PRO A 140 25.41 -8.88 4.19
CA PRO A 140 26.27 -10.03 4.48
C PRO A 140 26.61 -10.16 5.96
N GLY A 141 26.62 -9.06 6.72
CA GLY A 141 26.86 -9.02 8.16
C GLY A 141 25.80 -9.73 9.03
N GLU A 142 24.63 -10.10 8.46
CA GLU A 142 23.63 -10.94 9.14
C GLU A 142 24.15 -12.37 9.39
N ASN A 143 25.16 -12.81 8.63
CA ASN A 143 25.81 -14.08 8.84
C ASN A 143 26.99 -13.89 9.83
N LEU A 144 26.94 -14.57 10.99
CA LEU A 144 27.90 -14.43 12.07
C LEU A 144 29.36 -14.60 11.59
N PHE A 145 29.62 -15.55 10.70
CA PHE A 145 30.97 -15.80 10.18
C PHE A 145 31.45 -14.74 9.20
N VAL A 146 30.56 -14.24 8.37
CA VAL A 146 30.84 -13.18 7.40
C VAL A 146 31.02 -11.84 8.13
N GLY A 147 30.22 -11.58 9.16
CA GLY A 147 30.29 -10.37 9.98
C GLY A 147 31.64 -10.16 10.68
N LEU A 148 32.36 -11.24 10.99
CA LEU A 148 33.68 -11.18 11.61
C LEU A 148 34.79 -10.74 10.62
N VAL A 149 34.56 -10.82 9.32
CA VAL A 149 35.57 -10.54 8.29
C VAL A 149 35.21 -9.27 7.52
N LYS A 150 35.68 -8.12 7.99
CA LYS A 150 35.36 -6.79 7.46
C LYS A 150 35.43 -6.65 5.93
N PRO A 151 36.43 -7.17 5.19
CA PRO A 151 36.49 -7.05 3.73
C PRO A 151 35.30 -7.67 3.00
N LEU A 152 34.63 -8.67 3.59
CA LEU A 152 33.52 -9.39 2.95
C LEU A 152 32.21 -8.57 2.91
N TRP A 153 32.04 -7.60 3.80
CA TRP A 153 30.82 -6.79 3.89
C TRP A 153 31.06 -5.28 3.69
N ALA A 154 32.29 -4.79 3.85
CA ALA A 154 32.59 -3.35 3.79
C ALA A 154 32.23 -2.69 2.43
N LYS A 155 32.32 -3.43 1.32
CA LYS A 155 31.89 -2.93 0.02
C LYS A 155 30.38 -2.73 -0.01
N ARG A 156 29.63 -3.72 0.45
CA ARG A 156 28.15 -3.68 0.49
C ARG A 156 27.64 -2.60 1.44
N GLU A 157 28.32 -2.41 2.57
CA GLU A 157 27.97 -1.34 3.50
C GLU A 157 28.12 0.05 2.86
N ARG A 158 29.22 0.29 2.12
CA ARG A 158 29.39 1.54 1.38
C ARG A 158 28.28 1.76 0.35
N GLU A 159 27.96 0.74 -0.45
CA GLU A 159 26.85 0.78 -1.41
C GLU A 159 25.53 1.11 -0.72
N ASN A 160 25.27 0.51 0.45
CA ASN A 160 24.06 0.80 1.23
C ASN A 160 24.05 2.24 1.76
N VAL A 161 25.20 2.77 2.22
CA VAL A 161 25.31 4.17 2.67
C VAL A 161 25.07 5.12 1.50
N GLU A 162 25.70 4.89 0.34
CA GLU A 162 25.51 5.71 -0.87
C GLU A 162 24.03 5.70 -1.28
N ARG A 163 23.37 4.55 -1.28
CA ARG A 163 21.94 4.41 -1.56
C ARG A 163 21.08 5.14 -0.53
N ALA A 164 21.41 5.04 0.75
CA ALA A 164 20.70 5.76 1.82
C ALA A 164 20.80 7.27 1.62
N GLU A 165 21.99 7.78 1.32
CA GLU A 165 22.20 9.23 1.08
C GLU A 165 21.47 9.72 -0.17
N GLU A 166 21.43 8.93 -1.24
CA GLU A 166 20.64 9.21 -2.44
C GLU A 166 19.15 9.37 -2.11
N LEU A 167 18.58 8.39 -1.37
CA LEU A 167 17.19 8.42 -0.95
C LEU A 167 16.91 9.57 0.02
N LEU A 168 17.80 9.84 0.98
CA LEU A 168 17.65 10.97 1.89
C LEU A 168 17.61 12.32 1.13
N ARG A 169 18.44 12.50 0.11
CA ARG A 169 18.37 13.68 -0.76
C ARG A 169 17.04 13.77 -1.53
N ARG A 170 16.57 12.65 -2.09
CA ARG A 170 15.29 12.56 -2.79
C ARG A 170 14.12 12.97 -1.89
N PHE A 171 14.14 12.56 -0.63
CA PHE A 171 13.10 12.86 0.37
C PHE A 171 13.38 14.16 1.17
N LYS A 172 14.39 14.94 0.80
CA LYS A 172 14.77 16.20 1.46
C LYS A 172 15.06 16.03 2.96
N LEU A 173 15.67 14.91 3.32
CA LEU A 173 16.07 14.55 4.68
C LEU A 173 17.60 14.51 4.85
N ASP A 174 18.38 14.81 3.83
CA ASP A 174 19.85 14.76 3.82
C ASP A 174 20.47 15.67 4.89
N ALA A 175 19.93 16.87 5.09
CA ALA A 175 20.37 17.80 6.15
C ALA A 175 20.13 17.24 7.57
N LYS A 176 19.32 16.19 7.70
CA LYS A 176 18.98 15.53 8.97
C LYS A 176 19.67 14.16 9.16
N ARG A 177 20.59 13.82 8.24
CA ARG A 177 21.25 12.52 8.15
C ARG A 177 21.74 11.99 9.51
N ASP A 178 22.42 12.84 10.25
CA ASP A 178 23.07 12.49 11.53
C ASP A 178 22.20 12.87 12.75
N ASP A 179 21.04 13.49 12.56
CA ASP A 179 20.10 13.79 13.63
C ASP A 179 19.41 12.50 14.12
N MET A 180 19.02 12.47 15.39
CA MET A 180 18.19 11.39 15.92
C MET A 180 16.80 11.44 15.29
N ALA A 181 16.30 10.31 14.78
CA ALA A 181 14.98 10.22 14.15
C ALA A 181 13.83 10.60 15.10
N GLY A 182 14.05 10.52 16.43
CA GLY A 182 13.09 11.00 17.42
C GLY A 182 12.78 12.48 17.32
N GLY A 183 13.74 13.31 16.91
CA GLY A 183 13.60 14.76 16.73
C GLY A 183 12.91 15.22 15.46
N LEU A 184 12.61 14.30 14.51
CA LEU A 184 11.89 14.60 13.29
C LEU A 184 10.42 14.93 13.57
N SER A 185 9.83 15.82 12.78
CA SER A 185 8.38 16.03 12.76
C SER A 185 7.63 14.76 12.33
N GLY A 186 6.32 14.69 12.62
CA GLY A 186 5.49 13.55 12.21
C GLY A 186 5.59 13.25 10.71
N GLY A 187 5.50 14.29 9.88
CA GLY A 187 5.62 14.15 8.44
C GLY A 187 7.01 13.74 7.98
N GLN A 188 8.08 14.28 8.57
CA GLN A 188 9.45 13.85 8.28
C GLN A 188 9.69 12.38 8.65
N LYS A 189 9.06 11.90 9.74
CA LYS A 189 9.08 10.47 10.10
C LYS A 189 8.42 9.60 9.05
N LYS A 190 7.31 10.05 8.45
CA LYS A 190 6.65 9.34 7.34
C LYS A 190 7.51 9.29 6.08
N LEU A 191 8.15 10.42 5.73
CA LEU A 191 9.13 10.46 4.63
C LEU A 191 10.30 9.49 4.89
N LEU A 192 10.83 9.47 6.11
CA LEU A 192 11.90 8.55 6.50
C LEU A 192 11.45 7.08 6.39
N GLU A 193 10.23 6.76 6.79
CA GLU A 193 9.67 5.41 6.68
C GLU A 193 9.55 4.98 5.22
N MET A 194 9.02 5.84 4.35
CA MET A 194 8.94 5.57 2.91
C MET A 194 10.35 5.41 2.30
N ALA A 195 11.27 6.31 2.59
CA ALA A 195 12.66 6.23 2.13
C ALA A 195 13.32 4.92 2.58
N ARG A 196 13.13 4.53 3.85
CA ARG A 196 13.63 3.26 4.40
C ARG A 196 13.05 2.04 3.68
N ALA A 197 11.75 2.06 3.34
CA ALA A 197 11.11 0.98 2.58
C ALA A 197 11.76 0.79 1.20
N LEU A 198 12.21 1.89 0.58
CA LEU A 198 12.88 1.88 -0.74
C LEU A 198 14.34 1.41 -0.70
N MET A 199 14.95 1.27 0.47
CA MET A 199 16.32 0.75 0.61
C MET A 199 16.45 -0.67 0.06
N SER A 200 15.40 -1.47 0.12
CA SER A 200 15.38 -2.85 -0.38
C SER A 200 15.13 -2.95 -1.89
N ASN A 201 14.90 -1.83 -2.59
CA ASN A 201 14.54 -1.78 -4.01
C ASN A 201 13.31 -2.66 -4.33
N PRO A 202 12.15 -2.40 -3.72
CA PRO A 202 10.97 -3.25 -3.85
C PRO A 202 10.37 -3.20 -5.26
N SER A 203 9.81 -4.33 -5.73
CA SER A 203 8.98 -4.35 -6.94
C SER A 203 7.56 -3.84 -6.65
N MET A 204 7.12 -3.93 -5.38
CA MET A 204 5.83 -3.45 -4.93
C MET A 204 5.92 -2.87 -3.52
N ILE A 205 5.31 -1.72 -3.32
CA ILE A 205 5.14 -1.08 -2.01
C ILE A 205 3.66 -1.03 -1.63
N MET A 206 3.37 -1.42 -0.39
CA MET A 206 2.04 -1.37 0.20
C MET A 206 2.02 -0.29 1.28
N LEU A 207 1.18 0.72 1.10
CA LEU A 207 1.10 1.90 1.97
C LEU A 207 -0.24 1.88 2.73
N ASP A 208 -0.18 1.90 4.06
CA ASP A 208 -1.36 1.87 4.91
C ASP A 208 -1.59 3.28 5.49
N GLU A 209 -2.57 4.01 4.94
CA GLU A 209 -2.92 5.40 5.27
C GLU A 209 -1.70 6.34 5.29
N PRO A 210 -0.96 6.45 4.18
CA PRO A 210 0.30 7.20 4.16
C PRO A 210 0.12 8.69 4.48
N MET A 211 -1.08 9.25 4.27
CA MET A 211 -1.35 10.69 4.48
C MET A 211 -1.96 11.00 5.85
N ALA A 212 -2.34 10.00 6.65
CA ALA A 212 -2.95 10.23 7.96
C ALA A 212 -2.06 11.08 8.88
N GLY A 213 -2.58 12.20 9.38
CA GLY A 213 -1.86 13.12 10.26
C GLY A 213 -0.73 13.93 9.61
N VAL A 214 -0.72 14.06 8.29
CA VAL A 214 0.24 14.85 7.52
C VAL A 214 -0.38 16.20 7.14
N ASN A 215 0.40 17.28 7.18
CA ASN A 215 -0.08 18.59 6.74
C ASN A 215 -0.20 18.65 5.21
N PRO A 216 -1.05 19.54 4.64
CA PRO A 216 -1.32 19.60 3.20
C PRO A 216 -0.08 19.76 2.31
N ALA A 217 0.89 20.57 2.73
CA ALA A 217 2.11 20.81 1.93
C ALA A 217 2.96 19.55 1.81
N LEU A 218 3.03 18.74 2.87
CA LEU A 218 3.77 17.49 2.86
C LEU A 218 2.97 16.37 2.19
N THR A 219 1.64 16.40 2.25
CA THR A 219 0.77 15.50 1.49
C THR A 219 1.09 15.58 0.00
N GLN A 220 1.15 16.80 -0.56
CA GLN A 220 1.52 16.99 -1.96
C GLN A 220 2.90 16.38 -2.30
N SER A 221 3.89 16.58 -1.44
CA SER A 221 5.22 15.99 -1.63
C SER A 221 5.20 14.46 -1.59
N LEU A 222 4.41 13.86 -0.70
CA LEU A 222 4.24 12.39 -0.63
C LEU A 222 3.57 11.84 -1.89
N LEU A 223 2.54 12.53 -2.41
CA LEU A 223 1.87 12.16 -3.66
C LEU A 223 2.86 12.17 -4.84
N GLU A 224 3.65 13.23 -4.99
CA GLU A 224 4.70 13.33 -6.01
C GLU A 224 5.72 12.17 -5.90
N HIS A 225 6.09 11.78 -4.67
CA HIS A 225 6.97 10.62 -4.48
C HIS A 225 6.31 9.31 -4.89
N ILE A 226 5.02 9.09 -4.57
CA ILE A 226 4.27 7.89 -4.96
C ILE A 226 4.16 7.80 -6.50
N GLU A 227 3.85 8.90 -7.17
CA GLU A 227 3.80 8.96 -8.63
C GLU A 227 5.18 8.67 -9.25
N THR A 228 6.23 9.27 -8.71
CA THR A 228 7.61 9.01 -9.17
C THR A 228 8.00 7.53 -9.01
N LEU A 229 7.59 6.87 -7.91
CA LEU A 229 7.85 5.43 -7.72
C LEU A 229 7.20 4.58 -8.81
N ARG A 230 5.95 4.89 -9.17
CA ARG A 230 5.27 4.20 -10.28
C ARG A 230 6.00 4.44 -11.59
N ASP A 231 6.39 5.68 -11.88
CA ASP A 231 7.08 6.05 -13.13
C ASP A 231 8.45 5.38 -13.23
N GLU A 232 9.06 5.02 -12.10
CA GLU A 232 10.27 4.20 -12.00
C GLU A 232 9.98 2.69 -12.08
N GLY A 233 8.72 2.26 -12.22
CA GLY A 233 8.30 0.87 -12.38
C GLY A 233 7.96 0.15 -11.08
N THR A 234 7.92 0.83 -9.94
CA THR A 234 7.46 0.24 -8.68
C THR A 234 5.93 0.21 -8.66
N THR A 235 5.34 -0.95 -8.39
CA THR A 235 3.89 -1.07 -8.17
C THR A 235 3.53 -0.51 -6.80
N VAL A 236 2.44 0.23 -6.72
CA VAL A 236 1.95 0.80 -5.47
C VAL A 236 0.53 0.30 -5.18
N LEU A 237 0.32 -0.28 -4.00
CA LEU A 237 -1.00 -0.55 -3.45
C LEU A 237 -1.14 0.25 -2.16
N PHE A 238 -2.16 1.09 -2.06
CA PHE A 238 -2.34 1.90 -0.86
C PHE A 238 -3.78 1.86 -0.34
N VAL A 239 -3.93 2.05 0.96
CA VAL A 239 -5.22 2.24 1.62
C VAL A 239 -5.35 3.71 1.98
N GLU A 240 -6.47 4.33 1.60
CA GLU A 240 -6.79 5.71 1.99
C GLU A 240 -8.30 5.93 2.11
N HIS A 241 -8.65 7.02 2.78
CA HIS A 241 -10.02 7.44 3.00
C HIS A 241 -10.37 8.73 2.26
N ASP A 242 -9.37 9.51 1.86
CA ASP A 242 -9.54 10.74 1.08
C ASP A 242 -9.82 10.38 -0.39
N MET A 243 -11.09 10.48 -0.78
CA MET A 243 -11.54 10.13 -2.13
C MET A 243 -11.00 11.09 -3.20
N HIS A 244 -10.75 12.36 -2.84
CA HIS A 244 -10.17 13.32 -3.76
C HIS A 244 -8.73 12.88 -4.14
N MET A 245 -7.97 12.48 -3.16
CA MET A 245 -6.62 11.97 -3.37
C MET A 245 -6.62 10.65 -4.15
N VAL A 246 -7.49 9.70 -3.79
CA VAL A 246 -7.64 8.43 -4.49
C VAL A 246 -7.93 8.66 -5.97
N ARG A 247 -8.87 9.55 -6.29
CA ARG A 247 -9.20 9.92 -7.69
C ARG A 247 -8.00 10.52 -8.43
N HIS A 248 -7.19 11.31 -7.74
CA HIS A 248 -6.09 12.05 -8.37
C HIS A 248 -4.91 11.16 -8.79
N ILE A 249 -4.48 10.24 -7.92
CA ILE A 249 -3.24 9.47 -8.15
C ILE A 249 -3.46 8.04 -8.64
N SER A 250 -4.63 7.43 -8.38
CA SER A 250 -4.86 6.03 -8.70
C SER A 250 -5.03 5.79 -10.20
N ASP A 251 -4.50 4.67 -10.65
CA ASP A 251 -4.75 4.12 -11.99
C ASP A 251 -5.90 3.10 -11.93
N TRP A 252 -6.11 2.45 -10.75
CA TRP A 252 -7.17 1.50 -10.47
C TRP A 252 -7.63 1.60 -9.02
N VAL A 253 -8.92 1.34 -8.77
CA VAL A 253 -9.50 1.34 -7.42
C VAL A 253 -10.17 0.00 -7.16
N ILE A 254 -9.96 -0.53 -5.97
CA ILE A 254 -10.63 -1.73 -5.44
C ILE A 254 -11.41 -1.30 -4.20
N VAL A 255 -12.67 -1.66 -4.10
CA VAL A 255 -13.55 -1.32 -2.97
C VAL A 255 -13.86 -2.54 -2.15
N MET A 256 -13.54 -2.47 -0.86
CA MET A 256 -13.94 -3.50 0.11
C MET A 256 -15.09 -3.03 0.98
N ALA A 257 -16.07 -3.91 1.19
CA ALA A 257 -17.09 -3.76 2.21
C ALA A 257 -17.42 -5.12 2.83
N GLN A 258 -17.63 -5.17 4.14
CA GLN A 258 -17.97 -6.40 4.88
C GLN A 258 -17.06 -7.60 4.57
N GLY A 259 -15.77 -7.32 4.38
CA GLY A 259 -14.75 -8.32 4.09
C GLY A 259 -14.65 -8.75 2.63
N LYS A 260 -15.48 -8.26 1.73
CA LYS A 260 -15.54 -8.62 0.31
C LYS A 260 -15.11 -7.49 -0.58
N ILE A 261 -14.62 -7.81 -1.78
CA ILE A 261 -14.49 -6.83 -2.86
C ILE A 261 -15.86 -6.68 -3.51
N ILE A 262 -16.42 -5.46 -3.48
CA ILE A 262 -17.76 -5.16 -3.99
C ILE A 262 -17.73 -4.42 -5.32
N ALA A 263 -16.63 -3.74 -5.63
CA ALA A 263 -16.41 -3.05 -6.89
C ALA A 263 -14.92 -2.93 -7.16
N GLU A 264 -14.54 -2.87 -8.42
CA GLU A 264 -13.22 -2.43 -8.86
C GLU A 264 -13.30 -1.83 -10.27
N GLY A 265 -12.40 -0.88 -10.56
CA GLY A 265 -12.41 -0.19 -11.85
C GLY A 265 -11.55 1.07 -11.86
N LEU A 266 -11.76 1.89 -12.88
CA LEU A 266 -11.20 3.23 -12.95
C LEU A 266 -11.75 4.10 -11.81
N PRO A 267 -10.96 5.05 -11.28
CA PRO A 267 -11.42 5.89 -10.18
C PRO A 267 -12.75 6.60 -10.42
N GLU A 268 -12.94 7.14 -11.63
CA GLU A 268 -14.16 7.87 -12.01
C GLU A 268 -15.40 6.97 -12.01
N ASP A 269 -15.27 5.74 -12.48
CA ASP A 269 -16.39 4.80 -12.61
C ASP A 269 -16.77 4.20 -11.25
N VAL A 270 -15.77 3.82 -10.47
CA VAL A 270 -15.98 3.24 -9.14
C VAL A 270 -16.63 4.22 -8.18
N MET A 271 -16.24 5.50 -8.22
CA MET A 271 -16.81 6.53 -7.34
C MET A 271 -18.27 6.89 -7.66
N ASN A 272 -18.72 6.60 -8.87
CA ASN A 272 -20.11 6.80 -9.29
C ASN A 272 -20.97 5.52 -9.16
N SER A 273 -20.40 4.42 -8.68
CA SER A 273 -21.11 3.16 -8.51
C SER A 273 -22.11 3.22 -7.36
N SER A 274 -23.38 2.88 -7.60
CA SER A 274 -24.41 2.81 -6.55
C SER A 274 -24.03 1.83 -5.43
N ALA A 275 -23.43 0.70 -5.75
CA ALA A 275 -22.96 -0.27 -4.76
C ALA A 275 -21.91 0.31 -3.81
N VAL A 276 -21.04 1.20 -4.30
CA VAL A 276 -20.04 1.89 -3.49
C VAL A 276 -20.69 2.94 -2.60
N ILE A 277 -21.58 3.75 -3.19
CA ILE A 277 -22.35 4.77 -2.45
C ILE A 277 -23.14 4.11 -1.31
N ASP A 278 -23.88 3.05 -1.59
CA ASP A 278 -24.68 2.32 -0.60
C ASP A 278 -23.82 1.73 0.52
N ALA A 279 -22.63 1.19 0.20
CA ALA A 279 -21.71 0.64 1.19
C ALA A 279 -21.17 1.70 2.17
N TYR A 280 -20.97 2.92 1.69
CA TYR A 280 -20.54 4.03 2.55
C TYR A 280 -21.72 4.62 3.34
N LEU A 281 -22.90 4.79 2.75
CA LEU A 281 -24.10 5.26 3.44
C LEU A 281 -24.62 4.26 4.47
N GLY A 282 -24.63 2.96 4.16
CA GLY A 282 -25.06 1.89 5.07
C GLY A 282 -24.18 1.76 6.30
N ALA A 283 -22.87 2.03 6.18
CA ALA A 283 -21.96 2.01 7.31
C ALA A 283 -22.23 3.14 8.35
N HIS A 284 -22.95 4.21 7.97
CA HIS A 284 -23.33 5.30 8.87
C HIS A 284 -24.60 5.01 9.67
N HIS A 285 -25.51 4.15 9.18
CA HIS A 285 -26.73 3.83 9.93
C HIS A 285 -26.51 2.92 11.15
N ASP A 286 -25.37 2.20 11.19
CA ASP A 286 -25.07 1.26 12.28
C ASP A 286 -24.19 1.87 13.42
N ARG A 287 -23.85 3.15 13.39
CA ARG A 287 -23.05 3.81 14.42
C ARG A 287 -23.74 5.07 14.96
N ASP A 288 -23.91 5.11 16.27
CA ASP A 288 -24.08 6.38 16.98
C ASP A 288 -22.85 7.27 16.76
N LEU A 289 -23.09 8.52 16.36
CA LEU A 289 -22.10 9.51 15.94
C LEU A 289 -21.08 9.80 17.06
N GLY A 290 -19.87 9.28 16.93
CA GLY A 290 -18.70 9.71 17.69
C GLY A 290 -17.84 10.65 16.82
N ASP A 291 -17.12 11.57 17.49
CA ASP A 291 -16.43 12.75 16.94
C ASP A 291 -15.38 12.55 15.82
N ASP A 292 -15.20 11.34 15.25
CA ASP A 292 -14.20 11.06 14.21
C ASP A 292 -14.75 11.19 12.75
N ASP A 293 -15.98 11.67 12.56
CA ASP A 293 -16.72 11.58 11.31
C ASP A 293 -16.66 12.82 10.38
N VAL A 294 -15.78 13.79 10.62
CA VAL A 294 -15.70 15.00 9.78
C VAL A 294 -15.30 14.68 8.33
N ILE A 295 -14.45 13.69 8.12
CA ILE A 295 -13.94 13.31 6.78
C ILE A 295 -15.00 12.59 5.95
N ASN A 296 -15.82 11.76 6.60
CA ASN A 296 -16.93 11.06 5.93
C ASN A 296 -18.10 11.99 5.58
N THR A 297 -18.29 13.07 6.33
CA THR A 297 -19.33 14.07 6.08
C THR A 297 -19.08 14.86 4.80
N GLU A 298 -17.81 15.15 4.44
CA GLU A 298 -17.48 15.80 3.17
C GLU A 298 -17.78 14.91 1.97
N MET A 299 -17.53 13.60 2.06
CA MET A 299 -17.85 12.65 0.99
C MET A 299 -19.36 12.55 0.76
N ILE A 300 -20.14 12.42 1.84
CA ILE A 300 -21.62 12.38 1.76
C ILE A 300 -22.13 13.68 1.15
N ARG A 301 -21.61 14.82 1.55
CA ARG A 301 -21.99 16.13 1.01
C ARG A 301 -21.65 16.24 -0.48
N THR A 302 -20.50 15.74 -0.92
CA THR A 302 -20.10 15.72 -2.33
C THR A 302 -21.01 14.82 -3.15
N ILE A 303 -21.38 13.66 -2.62
CA ILE A 303 -22.33 12.72 -3.25
C ILE A 303 -23.75 13.32 -3.31
N GLU A 304 -24.23 13.93 -2.23
CA GLU A 304 -25.54 14.58 -2.19
C GLU A 304 -25.64 15.79 -3.13
N GLU A 305 -24.56 16.56 -3.27
CA GLU A 305 -24.49 17.69 -4.21
C GLU A 305 -24.52 17.20 -5.66
N GLN A 306 -23.80 16.11 -5.99
CA GLN A 306 -23.82 15.50 -7.32
C GLN A 306 -25.21 14.94 -7.69
N VAL A 307 -25.86 14.21 -6.78
CA VAL A 307 -27.21 13.66 -6.99
C VAL A 307 -28.25 14.79 -7.17
N ARG A 308 -28.08 15.93 -6.50
CA ARG A 308 -28.96 17.11 -6.68
C ARG A 308 -28.74 17.84 -8.00
N GLU A 309 -27.54 17.84 -8.56
CA GLU A 309 -27.25 18.44 -9.87
C GLU A 309 -27.76 17.58 -11.01
N GLU A 310 -27.75 16.26 -10.90
CA GLU A 310 -28.29 15.34 -11.90
C GLU A 310 -29.85 15.27 -11.92
N THR A 311 -30.49 15.74 -10.84
CA THR A 311 -31.97 15.71 -10.72
C THR A 311 -32.61 17.05 -11.10
N ARG A 312 -31.85 18.03 -11.56
CA ARG A 312 -32.26 19.33 -12.07
C ARG A 312 -32.10 19.43 -13.58
#